data_56a77e52c5f737cd283ab8a65688736d
#
_entry.id   56a77e52c5f737cd283ab8a65688736d
#
_cell.length_a   1.000
_cell.length_b   1.000
_cell.length_c   1.000
_cell.angle_alpha   90.00
_cell.angle_beta   90.00
_cell.angle_gamma   90.00
#
_symmetry.space_group_name_H-M   'P 1'
#
loop_
_entity.id
_entity.type
_entity.pdbx_description
1 polymer ?
#
loop_
_entity_poly.entity_id
_entity_poly.type
_entity_poly.pdbx_seq_one_letter_code
_entity_poly.pdbx_strand_id
1 'polypeptide(L)'
;MATEFDFIIVGGGTSGCVLAERLSADPAHRVLLLEAGRPNRNQLLRMPMTARNFWTNEKYLWNYQSEPEPSVDNRRIPVPRGKILGGSGAINGMLYARGHPRDYDQWRQLGLDGWAYEDVLPYFKRVEHDSRGQTQYHGADGPLAISRTPNANPLTPLFAAAAKEAGIPFNDDQNGAASEGMGVPDLTIDKGERASTYSAFLRPAMARHNLTVATHAHATRLLIEQGRAMAVEYLHEGKLERAHAAREIVLSGGAYNSPQLLMLSGIGPADALRKVGIAPLLDLPGVGRNLQDHAGVSVINLATQPVSLQQNLRWDRLILNVMQWGVTRSGPVSRMPVVTNGWYRSRPELERPDIQTLIGANSPLAGPWFPGIKKPAPPMFASRSGLQHPESRGWMQLASADPLAHPRIFFNLFSAPGDIAVLRYAIRKVRAIFAAAPVRHLMGREITPGPDLQTDAQLDRFIRATTTTAYHPVGTCAMGIDENAVVDARLRVRGIDGLRVADASIMPTITGGNTNAPCVMIGDKAAAMILGRELPRAELGTARLAAE
;
A
#
# COMPACT_ATOMS: atom_id res chain seq x y z
N MET A 1 21.60 32.34 5.45
CA MET A 1 21.06 31.87 6.75
C MET A 1 20.37 30.53 6.49
N ALA A 2 20.69 29.49 7.26
CA ALA A 2 19.98 28.20 7.13
C ALA A 2 18.49 28.40 7.46
N THR A 3 17.61 27.86 6.62
CA THR A 3 16.17 28.01 6.84
C THR A 3 15.75 27.05 7.95
N GLU A 4 15.20 27.56 9.03
CA GLU A 4 14.75 26.79 10.19
C GLU A 4 13.24 26.51 10.10
N PHE A 5 12.84 25.29 10.41
CA PHE A 5 11.46 24.82 10.46
C PHE A 5 11.17 24.18 11.82
N ASP A 6 9.93 24.22 12.29
CA ASP A 6 9.54 23.45 13.47
C ASP A 6 9.59 21.95 13.17
N PHE A 7 9.03 21.56 12.02
CA PHE A 7 8.95 20.18 11.59
C PHE A 7 9.48 19.99 10.17
N ILE A 8 10.28 18.95 9.97
CA ILE A 8 10.70 18.51 8.64
C ILE A 8 10.14 17.11 8.40
N ILE A 9 9.36 16.93 7.34
CA ILE A 9 8.80 15.65 6.90
C ILE A 9 9.61 15.19 5.69
N VAL A 10 10.21 14.01 5.78
CA VAL A 10 11.00 13.43 4.69
C VAL A 10 10.19 12.35 3.99
N GLY A 11 9.74 12.64 2.77
CA GLY A 11 8.89 11.80 1.94
C GLY A 11 7.44 12.31 1.86
N GLY A 12 7.05 12.81 0.67
CA GLY A 12 5.71 13.26 0.33
C GLY A 12 4.77 12.13 -0.09
N GLY A 13 4.93 10.94 0.50
CA GLY A 13 4.08 9.76 0.28
C GLY A 13 2.73 9.84 1.01
N THR A 14 2.08 8.69 1.17
CA THR A 14 0.75 8.61 1.80
C THR A 14 0.73 9.23 3.20
N SER A 15 1.60 8.78 4.10
CA SER A 15 1.65 9.30 5.48
C SER A 15 2.18 10.74 5.53
N GLY A 16 3.21 11.06 4.72
CA GLY A 16 3.81 12.39 4.70
C GLY A 16 2.85 13.50 4.24
N CYS A 17 1.96 13.21 3.29
CA CYS A 17 0.90 14.14 2.89
C CYS A 17 -0.09 14.45 4.03
N VAL A 18 -0.44 13.44 4.81
CA VAL A 18 -1.32 13.60 6.00
C VAL A 18 -0.60 14.39 7.09
N LEU A 19 0.64 14.02 7.40
CA LEU A 19 1.47 14.74 8.37
C LEU A 19 1.62 16.22 8.02
N ALA A 20 1.94 16.52 6.75
CA ALA A 20 2.11 17.91 6.29
C ALA A 20 0.83 18.74 6.48
N GLU A 21 -0.32 18.16 6.16
CA GLU A 21 -1.62 18.82 6.37
C GLU A 21 -1.89 19.05 7.86
N ARG A 22 -1.73 18.01 8.70
CA ARG A 22 -2.04 18.09 10.13
C ARG A 22 -1.11 19.02 10.92
N LEU A 23 0.20 18.92 10.66
CA LEU A 23 1.18 19.75 11.39
C LEU A 23 1.12 21.23 10.98
N SER A 24 0.82 21.52 9.71
CA SER A 24 0.68 22.90 9.22
C SER A 24 -0.70 23.51 9.47
N ALA A 25 -1.63 22.77 10.07
CA ALA A 25 -2.95 23.32 10.44
C ALA A 25 -2.86 24.43 11.49
N ASP A 26 -1.86 24.39 12.34
CA ASP A 26 -1.51 25.48 13.23
C ASP A 26 -0.57 26.47 12.49
N PRO A 27 -0.98 27.72 12.26
CA PRO A 27 -0.16 28.70 11.53
C PRO A 27 1.16 29.08 12.24
N ALA A 28 1.29 28.79 13.54
CA ALA A 28 2.52 28.98 14.29
C ALA A 28 3.61 27.95 13.97
N HIS A 29 3.25 26.80 13.36
CA HIS A 29 4.21 25.75 13.01
C HIS A 29 4.73 25.95 11.59
N ARG A 30 6.03 26.15 11.43
CA ARG A 30 6.71 26.15 10.14
C ARG A 30 7.04 24.70 9.74
N VAL A 31 6.44 24.21 8.65
CA VAL A 31 6.57 22.83 8.20
C VAL A 31 7.25 22.76 6.84
N LEU A 32 8.29 21.93 6.71
CA LEU A 32 8.92 21.57 5.44
C LEU A 32 8.57 20.12 5.09
N LEU A 33 8.08 19.91 3.87
CA LEU A 33 7.91 18.58 3.26
C LEU A 33 8.93 18.42 2.13
N LEU A 34 9.82 17.43 2.24
CA LEU A 34 10.79 17.05 1.22
C LEU A 34 10.27 15.83 0.43
N GLU A 35 10.18 15.93 -0.90
CA GLU A 35 9.82 14.85 -1.80
C GLU A 35 10.88 14.68 -2.90
N ALA A 36 11.48 13.51 -3.00
CA ALA A 36 12.50 13.22 -4.00
C ALA A 36 11.96 13.22 -5.44
N GLY A 37 10.68 12.91 -5.60
CA GLY A 37 10.00 12.85 -6.88
C GLY A 37 9.47 14.20 -7.35
N ARG A 38 8.70 14.13 -8.41
CA ARG A 38 8.13 15.30 -9.09
C ARG A 38 6.81 15.75 -8.47
N PRO A 39 6.36 16.98 -8.79
CA PRO A 39 5.02 17.43 -8.45
C PRO A 39 3.95 16.59 -9.18
N ASN A 40 2.80 16.39 -8.53
CA ASN A 40 1.68 15.60 -9.08
C ASN A 40 0.77 16.50 -9.95
N ARG A 41 1.22 16.79 -11.19
CA ARG A 41 0.51 17.66 -12.15
C ARG A 41 -0.12 16.91 -13.32
N ASN A 42 0.16 15.60 -13.49
CA ASN A 42 -0.34 14.82 -14.62
C ASN A 42 -1.80 14.45 -14.43
N GLN A 43 -2.66 14.92 -15.34
CA GLN A 43 -4.11 14.66 -15.30
C GLN A 43 -4.45 13.16 -15.43
N LEU A 44 -3.60 12.37 -16.10
CA LEU A 44 -3.82 10.92 -16.23
C LEU A 44 -3.74 10.21 -14.88
N LEU A 45 -2.98 10.73 -13.90
CA LEU A 45 -2.95 10.18 -12.54
C LEU A 45 -4.31 10.26 -11.83
N ARG A 46 -5.15 11.22 -12.24
CA ARG A 46 -6.49 11.41 -11.68
C ARG A 46 -7.51 10.41 -12.23
N MET A 47 -7.28 9.85 -13.44
CA MET A 47 -8.19 8.88 -14.07
C MET A 47 -7.99 7.49 -13.44
N PRO A 48 -9.00 6.87 -12.81
CA PRO A 48 -8.88 5.57 -12.19
C PRO A 48 -8.39 4.46 -13.13
N MET A 49 -8.89 4.40 -14.36
CA MET A 49 -8.54 3.35 -15.31
C MET A 49 -7.07 3.36 -15.73
N THR A 50 -6.36 4.49 -15.60
CA THR A 50 -4.96 4.62 -16.06
C THR A 50 -3.94 4.18 -15.01
N ALA A 51 -4.35 3.76 -13.81
CA ALA A 51 -3.45 3.38 -12.71
C ALA A 51 -2.33 2.45 -13.17
N ARG A 52 -2.65 1.42 -13.94
CA ARG A 52 -1.69 0.44 -14.44
C ARG A 52 -0.58 1.05 -15.32
N ASN A 53 -0.85 2.12 -16.05
CA ASN A 53 0.10 2.76 -16.95
C ASN A 53 1.28 3.40 -16.20
N PHE A 54 1.11 3.63 -14.89
CA PHE A 54 2.14 4.22 -14.04
C PHE A 54 3.01 3.19 -13.33
N TRP A 55 2.62 1.90 -13.33
CA TRP A 55 3.39 0.85 -12.63
C TRP A 55 4.69 0.45 -13.34
N THR A 56 4.85 0.87 -14.58
CA THR A 56 6.06 0.64 -15.40
C THR A 56 6.66 1.93 -15.94
N ASN A 57 6.14 3.10 -15.55
CA ASN A 57 6.63 4.38 -16.04
C ASN A 57 7.71 4.94 -15.10
N GLU A 58 8.96 4.72 -15.47
CA GLU A 58 10.15 5.10 -14.69
C GLU A 58 10.19 6.57 -14.27
N LYS A 59 9.52 7.48 -15.01
CA LYS A 59 9.43 8.90 -14.66
C LYS A 59 8.72 9.17 -13.32
N TYR A 60 7.92 8.19 -12.85
CA TYR A 60 7.10 8.29 -11.64
C TYR A 60 7.49 7.26 -10.57
N LEU A 61 8.57 6.51 -10.80
CA LEU A 61 8.92 5.36 -9.98
C LEU A 61 10.34 5.42 -9.43
N TRP A 62 10.50 4.93 -8.21
CA TRP A 62 11.67 4.21 -7.79
C TRP A 62 11.56 2.81 -8.41
N ASN A 63 12.38 2.52 -9.40
CA ASN A 63 12.31 1.25 -10.14
C ASN A 63 13.17 0.19 -9.45
N TYR A 64 12.81 -0.14 -8.19
CA TYR A 64 13.55 -1.12 -7.40
C TYR A 64 13.30 -2.54 -7.88
N GLN A 65 14.26 -3.41 -7.61
CA GLN A 65 14.18 -4.86 -7.80
C GLN A 65 14.73 -5.56 -6.56
N SER A 66 14.21 -6.75 -6.27
CA SER A 66 14.80 -7.59 -5.22
C SER A 66 16.18 -8.12 -5.62
N GLU A 67 16.94 -8.59 -4.63
CA GLU A 67 18.01 -9.56 -4.87
C GLU A 67 17.42 -10.84 -5.51
N PRO A 68 18.25 -11.69 -6.10
CA PRO A 68 17.80 -13.01 -6.54
C PRO A 68 17.16 -13.77 -5.36
N GLU A 69 15.96 -14.28 -5.56
CA GLU A 69 15.16 -15.00 -4.55
C GLU A 69 15.26 -16.52 -4.81
N PRO A 70 16.06 -17.28 -4.06
CA PRO A 70 16.30 -18.70 -4.34
C PRO A 70 15.03 -19.55 -4.34
N SER A 71 14.07 -19.21 -3.47
CA SER A 71 12.80 -19.93 -3.35
C SER A 71 11.84 -19.72 -4.52
N VAL A 72 12.11 -18.77 -5.41
CA VAL A 72 11.33 -18.49 -6.62
C VAL A 72 12.19 -18.49 -7.86
N ASP A 73 13.00 -19.54 -8.04
CA ASP A 73 13.85 -19.81 -9.20
C ASP A 73 14.92 -18.73 -9.44
N ASN A 74 15.50 -18.17 -8.38
CA ASN A 74 16.46 -17.07 -8.42
C ASN A 74 16.00 -15.84 -9.21
N ARG A 75 14.68 -15.64 -9.36
CA ARG A 75 14.14 -14.46 -10.02
C ARG A 75 14.35 -13.21 -9.16
N ARG A 76 14.57 -12.09 -9.83
CA ARG A 76 14.46 -10.76 -9.23
C ARG A 76 13.02 -10.29 -9.36
N ILE A 77 12.43 -9.86 -8.25
CA ILE A 77 11.04 -9.39 -8.20
C ILE A 77 11.04 -7.87 -8.39
N PRO A 78 10.36 -7.34 -9.42
CA PRO A 78 10.17 -5.89 -9.55
C PRO A 78 9.37 -5.32 -8.39
N VAL A 79 9.83 -4.21 -7.82
CA VAL A 79 9.23 -3.55 -6.65
C VAL A 79 9.05 -2.05 -6.90
N PRO A 80 8.20 -1.65 -7.85
CA PRO A 80 7.99 -0.26 -8.17
C PRO A 80 7.39 0.51 -6.98
N ARG A 81 7.94 1.68 -6.66
CA ARG A 81 7.42 2.62 -5.65
C ARG A 81 7.21 3.99 -6.26
N GLY A 82 6.17 4.69 -5.84
CA GLY A 82 5.92 6.04 -6.37
C GLY A 82 7.02 7.04 -6.00
N LYS A 83 7.59 7.73 -6.99
CA LYS A 83 8.54 8.86 -6.87
C LYS A 83 7.86 10.13 -7.35
N ILE A 84 6.90 10.60 -6.56
CA ILE A 84 5.99 11.71 -6.87
C ILE A 84 5.26 12.14 -5.60
N LEU A 85 4.79 13.39 -5.52
CA LEU A 85 3.87 13.82 -4.45
C LEU A 85 2.63 12.92 -4.38
N GLY A 86 2.37 12.37 -3.19
CA GLY A 86 1.41 11.32 -2.93
C GLY A 86 2.00 9.91 -2.94
N GLY A 87 3.29 9.78 -3.33
CA GLY A 87 4.04 8.52 -3.32
C GLY A 87 3.33 7.39 -4.06
N SER A 88 3.42 6.17 -3.51
CA SER A 88 2.72 4.99 -4.06
C SER A 88 1.20 5.13 -4.01
N GLY A 89 0.64 5.93 -3.10
CA GLY A 89 -0.78 6.27 -3.04
C GLY A 89 -1.30 7.02 -4.27
N ALA A 90 -0.43 7.78 -4.96
CA ALA A 90 -0.77 8.49 -6.19
C ALA A 90 -0.88 7.59 -7.42
N ILE A 91 -0.34 6.36 -7.37
CA ILE A 91 -0.27 5.42 -8.51
C ILE A 91 -0.89 4.05 -8.23
N ASN A 92 -1.39 3.78 -7.03
CA ASN A 92 -1.95 2.48 -6.62
C ASN A 92 -3.25 2.11 -7.34
N GLY A 93 -3.78 0.91 -7.06
CA GLY A 93 -5.07 0.41 -7.56
C GLY A 93 -6.30 0.94 -6.80
N MET A 94 -6.15 1.91 -5.91
CA MET A 94 -7.23 2.58 -5.17
C MET A 94 -8.10 1.68 -4.26
N LEU A 95 -7.77 0.42 -4.08
CA LEU A 95 -8.47 -0.43 -3.11
C LEU A 95 -8.27 0.12 -1.70
N TYR A 96 -9.36 0.29 -0.97
CA TYR A 96 -9.36 0.71 0.41
C TYR A 96 -9.63 -0.48 1.32
N ALA A 97 -8.65 -0.82 2.14
CA ALA A 97 -8.72 -1.89 3.13
C ALA A 97 -7.97 -1.45 4.38
N ARG A 98 -8.64 -1.55 5.53
CA ARG A 98 -8.03 -1.17 6.81
C ARG A 98 -7.14 -2.27 7.41
N GLY A 99 -7.31 -3.51 6.99
CA GLY A 99 -6.83 -4.71 7.67
C GLY A 99 -7.87 -5.27 8.63
N HIS A 100 -7.58 -6.43 9.18
CA HIS A 100 -8.46 -7.08 10.16
C HIS A 100 -8.25 -6.46 11.56
N PRO A 101 -9.29 -6.32 12.40
CA PRO A 101 -9.15 -5.83 13.78
C PRO A 101 -8.04 -6.53 14.57
N ARG A 102 -7.93 -7.85 14.44
CA ARG A 102 -6.88 -8.65 15.12
C ARG A 102 -5.46 -8.33 14.66
N ASP A 103 -5.24 -7.66 13.52
CA ASP A 103 -3.91 -7.21 13.10
C ASP A 103 -3.36 -6.18 14.10
N TYR A 104 -4.22 -5.24 14.49
CA TYR A 104 -3.90 -4.18 15.45
C TYR A 104 -3.89 -4.69 16.89
N ASP A 105 -4.82 -5.59 17.25
CA ASP A 105 -4.83 -6.21 18.57
C ASP A 105 -3.55 -7.04 18.80
N GLN A 106 -3.03 -7.69 17.73
CA GLN A 106 -1.73 -8.35 17.77
C GLN A 106 -0.59 -7.35 18.04
N TRP A 107 -0.62 -6.14 17.45
CA TRP A 107 0.39 -5.13 17.76
C TRP A 107 0.37 -4.75 19.24
N ARG A 108 -0.83 -4.57 19.82
CA ARG A 108 -0.96 -4.35 21.26
C ARG A 108 -0.41 -5.52 22.08
N GLN A 109 -0.70 -6.76 21.67
CA GLN A 109 -0.18 -7.97 22.35
C GLN A 109 1.36 -8.04 22.30
N LEU A 110 2.00 -7.44 21.30
CA LEU A 110 3.44 -7.26 21.21
C LEU A 110 3.98 -6.14 22.13
N GLY A 111 3.15 -5.59 23.02
CA GLY A 111 3.52 -4.54 23.97
C GLY A 111 3.37 -3.10 23.43
N LEU A 112 2.65 -2.90 22.33
CA LEU A 112 2.47 -1.60 21.73
C LEU A 112 1.15 -0.96 22.20
N ASP A 113 1.17 -0.37 23.38
CA ASP A 113 0.01 0.33 23.93
C ASP A 113 -0.44 1.47 23.01
N GLY A 114 -1.76 1.61 22.85
CA GLY A 114 -2.37 2.59 21.96
C GLY A 114 -2.46 2.12 20.49
N TRP A 115 -2.18 0.85 20.18
CA TRP A 115 -2.25 0.31 18.81
C TRP A 115 -3.25 -0.83 18.63
N ALA A 116 -4.14 -1.12 19.62
CA ALA A 116 -5.27 -2.02 19.39
C ALA A 116 -6.25 -1.43 18.35
N TYR A 117 -7.13 -2.26 17.81
CA TYR A 117 -8.11 -1.79 16.82
C TYR A 117 -8.97 -0.65 17.36
N GLU A 118 -9.41 -0.72 18.62
CA GLU A 118 -10.15 0.35 19.29
C GLU A 118 -9.37 1.67 19.41
N ASP A 119 -8.02 1.62 19.46
CA ASP A 119 -7.17 2.80 19.52
C ASP A 119 -6.97 3.44 18.13
N VAL A 120 -7.02 2.66 17.04
CA VAL A 120 -6.76 3.14 15.68
C VAL A 120 -8.02 3.42 14.87
N LEU A 121 -9.16 2.82 15.22
CA LEU A 121 -10.44 3.04 14.53
C LEU A 121 -10.87 4.53 14.51
N PRO A 122 -10.72 5.33 15.58
CA PRO A 122 -11.04 6.76 15.54
C PRO A 122 -10.26 7.53 14.48
N TYR A 123 -9.00 7.14 14.23
CA TYR A 123 -8.16 7.75 13.19
C TYR A 123 -8.60 7.34 11.78
N PHE A 124 -9.00 6.08 11.56
CA PHE A 124 -9.62 5.68 10.30
C PHE A 124 -10.89 6.48 10.03
N LYS A 125 -11.78 6.58 11.02
CA LYS A 125 -13.04 7.35 10.89
C LYS A 125 -12.79 8.84 10.63
N ARG A 126 -11.81 9.45 11.30
CA ARG A 126 -11.49 10.87 11.14
C ARG A 126 -11.00 11.23 9.74
N VAL A 127 -10.34 10.30 9.05
CA VAL A 127 -9.82 10.57 7.71
C VAL A 127 -10.80 10.22 6.59
N GLU A 128 -11.83 9.43 6.85
CA GLU A 128 -12.78 8.93 5.86
C GLU A 128 -13.93 9.88 5.56
N HIS A 129 -14.26 9.96 4.27
CA HIS A 129 -15.55 10.41 3.77
C HIS A 129 -16.21 9.24 3.04
N ASP A 130 -16.86 8.36 3.82
CA ASP A 130 -17.46 7.14 3.28
C ASP A 130 -18.83 7.42 2.67
N SER A 131 -19.07 6.89 1.48
CA SER A 131 -20.35 7.06 0.77
C SER A 131 -21.56 6.41 1.47
N ARG A 132 -21.33 5.54 2.47
CA ARG A 132 -22.38 4.96 3.33
C ARG A 132 -22.82 5.91 4.43
N GLY A 133 -22.09 6.99 4.67
CA GLY A 133 -22.28 7.89 5.80
C GLY A 133 -21.60 7.39 7.08
N GLN A 134 -21.89 8.10 8.18
CA GLN A 134 -21.31 7.77 9.47
C GLN A 134 -21.98 6.55 10.10
N THR A 135 -21.15 5.61 10.57
CA THR A 135 -21.58 4.41 11.28
C THR A 135 -20.69 4.16 12.50
N GLN A 136 -20.90 3.05 13.21
CA GLN A 136 -19.97 2.61 14.24
C GLN A 136 -18.55 2.44 13.69
N TYR A 137 -18.41 1.94 12.46
CA TYR A 137 -17.12 1.63 11.83
C TYR A 137 -16.65 2.70 10.84
N HIS A 138 -17.51 3.49 10.23
CA HIS A 138 -17.18 4.43 9.16
C HIS A 138 -17.31 5.89 9.57
N GLY A 139 -16.45 6.75 8.99
CA GLY A 139 -16.53 8.20 9.08
C GLY A 139 -17.10 8.83 7.82
N ALA A 140 -17.78 9.97 7.94
CA ALA A 140 -18.40 10.69 6.83
C ALA A 140 -17.80 12.06 6.55
N ASP A 141 -17.06 12.64 7.51
CA ASP A 141 -16.65 14.05 7.47
C ASP A 141 -15.15 14.23 7.18
N GLY A 142 -14.42 13.14 6.96
CA GLY A 142 -12.98 13.18 6.66
C GLY A 142 -12.71 13.61 5.21
N PRO A 143 -11.45 13.96 4.90
CA PRO A 143 -11.09 14.46 3.57
C PRO A 143 -10.92 13.37 2.51
N LEU A 144 -10.73 12.10 2.90
CA LEU A 144 -10.48 10.99 1.97
C LEU A 144 -11.77 10.31 1.56
N ALA A 145 -12.22 10.53 0.34
CA ALA A 145 -13.41 9.89 -0.19
C ALA A 145 -13.22 8.38 -0.38
N ILE A 146 -14.18 7.62 0.16
CA ILE A 146 -14.31 6.17 -0.02
C ILE A 146 -15.65 5.92 -0.71
N SER A 147 -15.61 5.31 -1.88
CA SER A 147 -16.82 5.11 -2.69
C SER A 147 -16.98 3.68 -3.17
N ARG A 148 -18.22 3.27 -3.34
CA ARG A 148 -18.63 1.96 -3.89
C ARG A 148 -19.50 2.13 -5.13
N THR A 149 -20.45 3.06 -5.09
CA THR A 149 -21.53 3.21 -6.07
C THR A 149 -21.05 3.51 -7.49
N PRO A 150 -20.09 4.41 -7.76
CA PRO A 150 -19.60 4.64 -9.11
C PRO A 150 -18.87 3.44 -9.71
N ASN A 151 -18.54 2.44 -8.91
CA ASN A 151 -17.67 1.32 -9.24
C ASN A 151 -18.40 -0.02 -9.31
N ALA A 152 -19.71 -0.05 -9.02
CA ALA A 152 -20.50 -1.26 -9.12
C ALA A 152 -20.39 -1.89 -10.52
N ASN A 153 -19.77 -3.07 -10.57
CA ASN A 153 -19.68 -3.85 -11.81
C ASN A 153 -20.92 -4.75 -11.89
N PRO A 154 -21.65 -4.78 -13.03
CA PRO A 154 -22.84 -5.63 -13.16
C PRO A 154 -22.57 -7.12 -13.00
N LEU A 155 -21.33 -7.58 -13.09
CA LEU A 155 -20.94 -8.96 -12.84
C LEU A 155 -20.76 -9.27 -11.33
N THR A 156 -20.65 -8.25 -10.47
CA THR A 156 -20.40 -8.46 -9.03
C THR A 156 -21.41 -9.40 -8.36
N PRO A 157 -22.74 -9.27 -8.58
CA PRO A 157 -23.71 -10.20 -7.97
C PRO A 157 -23.51 -11.65 -8.41
N LEU A 158 -23.12 -11.90 -9.66
CA LEU A 158 -22.86 -13.25 -10.17
C LEU A 158 -21.62 -13.88 -9.51
N PHE A 159 -20.54 -13.09 -9.38
CA PHE A 159 -19.32 -13.57 -8.73
C PHE A 159 -19.47 -13.72 -7.22
N ALA A 160 -20.28 -12.88 -6.58
CA ALA A 160 -20.63 -13.03 -5.16
C ALA A 160 -21.44 -14.33 -4.93
N ALA A 161 -22.40 -14.64 -5.80
CA ALA A 161 -23.14 -15.90 -5.76
C ALA A 161 -22.23 -17.12 -6.01
N ALA A 162 -21.30 -17.02 -6.97
CA ALA A 162 -20.31 -18.06 -7.25
C ALA A 162 -19.36 -18.29 -6.07
N ALA A 163 -18.92 -17.22 -5.41
CA ALA A 163 -18.10 -17.30 -4.21
C ALA A 163 -18.85 -17.99 -3.06
N LYS A 164 -20.14 -17.67 -2.88
CA LYS A 164 -21.00 -18.31 -1.88
C LYS A 164 -21.15 -19.82 -2.15
N GLU A 165 -21.36 -20.23 -3.41
CA GLU A 165 -21.39 -21.64 -3.81
C GLU A 165 -20.04 -22.34 -3.52
N ALA A 166 -18.92 -21.61 -3.68
CA ALA A 166 -17.58 -22.10 -3.34
C ALA A 166 -17.25 -21.99 -1.83
N GLY A 167 -18.21 -21.65 -0.97
CA GLY A 167 -18.06 -21.60 0.49
C GLY A 167 -17.46 -20.30 1.05
N ILE A 168 -17.46 -19.19 0.29
CA ILE A 168 -17.06 -17.87 0.78
C ILE A 168 -18.33 -17.03 0.93
N PRO A 169 -18.65 -16.51 2.14
CA PRO A 169 -19.86 -15.72 2.35
C PRO A 169 -19.85 -14.42 1.53
N PHE A 170 -21.03 -13.87 1.27
CA PHE A 170 -21.15 -12.51 0.79
C PHE A 170 -20.89 -11.56 1.94
N ASN A 171 -20.07 -10.52 1.70
CA ASN A 171 -19.83 -9.47 2.66
C ASN A 171 -19.97 -8.11 1.97
N ASP A 172 -20.97 -7.37 2.39
CA ASP A 172 -21.25 -6.04 1.85
C ASP A 172 -20.40 -4.93 2.48
N ASP A 173 -19.77 -5.19 3.63
CA ASP A 173 -18.94 -4.23 4.34
C ASP A 173 -17.68 -4.88 4.93
N GLN A 174 -16.64 -4.97 4.10
CA GLN A 174 -15.37 -5.62 4.45
C GLN A 174 -14.48 -4.79 5.40
N ASN A 175 -14.81 -3.52 5.61
CA ASN A 175 -14.17 -2.64 6.59
C ASN A 175 -15.05 -2.39 7.83
N GLY A 176 -16.17 -3.11 7.94
CA GLY A 176 -17.13 -3.04 9.03
C GLY A 176 -16.84 -4.01 10.18
N ALA A 177 -17.90 -4.63 10.71
CA ALA A 177 -17.81 -5.56 11.85
C ALA A 177 -17.04 -6.84 11.53
N ALA A 178 -17.13 -7.35 10.31
CA ALA A 178 -16.44 -8.54 9.84
C ALA A 178 -15.75 -8.27 8.50
N SER A 179 -14.54 -8.77 8.31
CA SER A 179 -13.80 -8.61 7.06
C SER A 179 -13.92 -9.80 6.11
N GLU A 180 -14.30 -10.99 6.62
CA GLU A 180 -14.42 -12.20 5.81
C GLU A 180 -15.60 -12.13 4.86
N GLY A 181 -15.38 -12.54 3.63
CA GLY A 181 -16.39 -12.62 2.58
C GLY A 181 -15.98 -11.92 1.31
N MET A 182 -16.76 -12.14 0.25
CA MET A 182 -16.55 -11.55 -1.07
C MET A 182 -17.68 -10.62 -1.43
N GLY A 183 -17.35 -9.40 -1.91
CA GLY A 183 -18.35 -8.37 -2.18
C GLY A 183 -17.85 -7.23 -3.09
N VAL A 184 -18.50 -6.09 -2.98
CA VAL A 184 -18.13 -4.87 -3.69
C VAL A 184 -16.90 -4.25 -3.02
N PRO A 185 -15.82 -3.95 -3.76
CA PRO A 185 -14.66 -3.30 -3.17
C PRO A 185 -14.94 -1.85 -2.80
N ASP A 186 -14.42 -1.42 -1.65
CA ASP A 186 -14.29 -0.02 -1.31
C ASP A 186 -13.09 0.57 -2.06
N LEU A 187 -13.26 1.75 -2.67
CA LEU A 187 -12.25 2.40 -3.50
C LEU A 187 -12.06 3.86 -3.12
N THR A 188 -10.81 4.32 -3.14
CA THR A 188 -10.49 5.74 -2.99
C THR A 188 -10.70 6.47 -4.32
N ILE A 189 -11.98 6.70 -4.65
CA ILE A 189 -12.43 7.44 -5.83
C ILE A 189 -13.44 8.49 -5.39
N ASP A 190 -13.19 9.75 -5.74
CA ASP A 190 -14.09 10.87 -5.54
C ASP A 190 -14.59 11.40 -6.87
N LYS A 191 -15.91 11.40 -7.07
CA LYS A 191 -16.56 11.97 -8.26
C LYS A 191 -15.86 11.59 -9.59
N GLY A 192 -15.49 10.31 -9.71
CA GLY A 192 -14.84 9.76 -10.91
C GLY A 192 -13.34 10.07 -11.04
N GLU A 193 -12.70 10.54 -9.99
CA GLU A 193 -11.26 10.79 -9.92
C GLU A 193 -10.64 10.00 -8.78
N ARG A 194 -9.34 9.68 -8.91
CA ARG A 194 -8.53 9.14 -7.81
C ARG A 194 -8.54 10.09 -6.61
N ALA A 195 -8.96 9.62 -5.45
CA ALA A 195 -8.79 10.28 -4.16
C ALA A 195 -7.51 9.75 -3.50
N SER A 196 -6.40 10.44 -3.67
CA SER A 196 -5.14 10.14 -2.98
C SER A 196 -4.93 11.09 -1.81
N THR A 197 -4.00 10.76 -0.91
CA THR A 197 -3.62 11.69 0.18
C THR A 197 -3.03 13.01 -0.34
N TYR A 198 -2.42 12.99 -1.53
CA TYR A 198 -2.06 14.23 -2.19
C TYR A 198 -3.27 15.11 -2.49
N SER A 199 -4.32 14.55 -3.11
CA SER A 199 -5.52 15.34 -3.49
C SER A 199 -6.40 15.70 -2.30
N ALA A 200 -6.50 14.81 -1.31
CA ALA A 200 -7.38 14.96 -0.16
C ALA A 200 -6.79 15.83 0.95
N PHE A 201 -5.49 15.74 1.19
CA PHE A 201 -4.81 16.41 2.31
C PHE A 201 -3.81 17.46 1.84
N LEU A 202 -2.78 17.06 1.08
CA LEU A 202 -1.64 17.96 0.81
C LEU A 202 -2.02 19.11 -0.11
N ARG A 203 -2.71 18.84 -1.23
CA ARG A 203 -3.03 19.89 -2.22
C ARG A 203 -3.81 21.07 -1.63
N PRO A 204 -4.86 20.87 -0.80
CA PRO A 204 -5.51 21.99 -0.11
C PRO A 204 -4.58 22.73 0.86
N ALA A 205 -3.72 21.99 1.58
CA ALA A 205 -2.80 22.58 2.56
C ALA A 205 -1.66 23.40 1.94
N MET A 206 -1.30 23.14 0.67
CA MET A 206 -0.23 23.86 -0.03
C MET A 206 -0.49 25.37 -0.19
N ALA A 207 -1.72 25.84 0.03
CA ALA A 207 -2.04 27.28 0.06
C ALA A 207 -1.62 27.96 1.39
N ARG A 208 -1.25 27.20 2.41
CA ARG A 208 -0.86 27.74 3.72
C ARG A 208 0.54 28.32 3.65
N HIS A 209 0.72 29.53 4.18
CA HIS A 209 2.02 30.25 4.16
C HIS A 209 3.11 29.60 5.01
N ASN A 210 2.71 28.79 6.01
CA ASN A 210 3.59 28.09 6.94
C ASN A 210 3.96 26.66 6.49
N LEU A 211 3.51 26.22 5.30
CA LEU A 211 3.88 24.94 4.69
C LEU A 211 4.74 25.15 3.45
N THR A 212 5.97 24.67 3.50
CA THR A 212 6.88 24.61 2.35
C THR A 212 6.94 23.19 1.80
N VAL A 213 6.71 23.02 0.50
CA VAL A 213 6.77 21.71 -0.18
C VAL A 213 7.88 21.78 -1.24
N ALA A 214 8.98 21.06 -1.01
CA ALA A 214 10.09 20.93 -1.94
C ALA A 214 10.00 19.60 -2.68
N THR A 215 9.84 19.66 -4.02
CA THR A 215 9.90 18.47 -4.90
C THR A 215 11.26 18.40 -5.58
N HIS A 216 11.64 17.23 -6.12
CA HIS A 216 13.00 16.98 -6.59
C HIS A 216 14.05 17.19 -5.48
N ALA A 217 13.63 17.03 -4.22
CA ALA A 217 14.43 17.21 -3.01
C ALA A 217 14.71 15.84 -2.38
N HIS A 218 15.84 15.24 -2.75
CA HIS A 218 16.24 13.91 -2.30
C HIS A 218 17.05 13.98 -1.02
N ALA A 219 16.46 13.57 0.11
CA ALA A 219 17.16 13.52 1.40
C ALA A 219 18.31 12.51 1.35
N THR A 220 19.50 12.94 1.73
CA THR A 220 20.74 12.15 1.63
C THR A 220 21.29 11.74 2.98
N ARG A 221 21.06 12.55 4.03
CA ARG A 221 21.60 12.32 5.35
C ARG A 221 20.85 13.11 6.43
N LEU A 222 20.73 12.53 7.62
CA LEU A 222 20.34 13.23 8.84
C LEU A 222 21.59 13.74 9.57
N LEU A 223 21.55 14.95 10.08
CA LEU A 223 22.59 15.48 10.93
C LEU A 223 22.16 15.29 12.39
N ILE A 224 22.95 14.51 13.10
CA ILE A 224 22.72 14.17 14.50
C ILE A 224 23.82 14.84 15.35
N GLU A 225 23.42 15.63 16.32
CA GLU A 225 24.32 16.31 17.25
C GLU A 225 23.89 16.00 18.68
N GLN A 226 24.80 15.55 19.50
CA GLN A 226 24.57 15.19 20.92
C GLN A 226 23.33 14.26 21.10
N GLY A 227 23.17 13.28 20.22
CA GLY A 227 22.06 12.31 20.28
C GLY A 227 20.71 12.85 19.77
N ARG A 228 20.66 14.06 19.18
CA ARG A 228 19.46 14.69 18.65
C ARG A 228 19.56 14.91 17.14
N ALA A 229 18.47 14.63 16.42
CA ALA A 229 18.35 14.97 14.99
C ALA A 229 18.08 16.47 14.84
N MET A 230 19.04 17.18 14.21
CA MET A 230 19.02 18.64 14.09
C MET A 230 18.67 19.12 12.69
N ALA A 231 19.05 18.37 11.65
CA ALA A 231 18.85 18.81 10.28
C ALA A 231 18.79 17.63 9.29
N VAL A 232 18.31 17.93 8.08
CA VAL A 232 18.33 17.03 6.92
C VAL A 232 19.18 17.66 5.83
N GLU A 233 20.15 16.90 5.31
CA GLU A 233 20.83 17.20 4.06
C GLU A 233 20.05 16.57 2.90
N TYR A 234 19.88 17.31 1.81
CA TYR A 234 19.15 16.84 0.64
C TYR A 234 19.71 17.45 -0.65
N LEU A 235 19.60 16.69 -1.72
CA LEU A 235 19.92 17.17 -3.07
C LEU A 235 18.67 17.79 -3.67
N HIS A 236 18.76 19.07 -4.02
CA HIS A 236 17.70 19.82 -4.67
C HIS A 236 18.24 20.48 -5.94
N GLU A 237 17.68 20.11 -7.09
CA GLU A 237 18.16 20.58 -8.40
C GLU A 237 19.68 20.42 -8.59
N GLY A 238 20.23 19.31 -8.09
CA GLY A 238 21.66 18.98 -8.18
C GLY A 238 22.58 19.70 -7.17
N LYS A 239 22.02 20.52 -6.28
CA LYS A 239 22.76 21.19 -5.19
C LYS A 239 22.48 20.50 -3.86
N LEU A 240 23.53 20.40 -3.04
CA LEU A 240 23.37 19.94 -1.66
C LEU A 240 22.88 21.10 -0.81
N GLU A 241 21.70 20.93 -0.24
CA GLU A 241 21.06 21.89 0.66
C GLU A 241 20.89 21.28 2.05
N ARG A 242 20.62 22.13 3.05
CA ARG A 242 20.40 21.73 4.43
C ARG A 242 19.22 22.50 5.02
N ALA A 243 18.32 21.77 5.68
CA ALA A 243 17.21 22.32 6.46
C ALA A 243 17.34 21.93 7.92
N HIS A 244 17.14 22.88 8.85
CA HIS A 244 17.20 22.66 10.29
C HIS A 244 15.80 22.52 10.87
N ALA A 245 15.64 21.57 11.82
CA ALA A 245 14.42 21.32 12.57
C ALA A 245 14.58 21.80 14.01
N ALA A 246 13.76 22.76 14.42
CA ALA A 246 13.73 23.21 15.81
C ALA A 246 13.09 22.19 16.76
N ARG A 247 12.12 21.39 16.25
CA ARG A 247 11.37 20.43 17.06
C ARG A 247 11.65 19.00 16.66
N GLU A 248 11.12 18.53 15.52
CA GLU A 248 11.22 17.13 15.12
C GLU A 248 11.40 16.95 13.61
N ILE A 249 12.12 15.88 13.23
CA ILE A 249 12.20 15.33 11.88
C ILE A 249 11.37 14.05 11.84
N VAL A 250 10.47 13.91 10.84
CA VAL A 250 9.61 12.74 10.67
C VAL A 250 9.92 12.06 9.35
N LEU A 251 10.41 10.82 9.40
CA LEU A 251 10.66 10.02 8.21
C LEU A 251 9.35 9.38 7.72
N SER A 252 9.01 9.62 6.47
CA SER A 252 7.83 9.09 5.77
C SER A 252 8.18 8.60 4.36
N GLY A 253 9.43 8.13 4.18
CA GLY A 253 9.97 7.65 2.91
C GLY A 253 9.46 6.26 2.50
N GLY A 254 8.71 5.57 3.37
CA GLY A 254 8.21 4.20 3.15
C GLY A 254 9.23 3.13 3.49
N ALA A 255 8.81 1.86 3.36
CA ALA A 255 9.55 0.70 3.85
C ALA A 255 10.97 0.50 3.27
N TYR A 256 11.35 1.22 2.23
CA TYR A 256 12.71 1.16 1.68
C TYR A 256 13.53 2.42 1.97
N ASN A 257 12.94 3.61 1.79
CA ASN A 257 13.72 4.85 1.89
C ASN A 257 13.87 5.37 3.33
N SER A 258 12.93 5.10 4.23
CA SER A 258 13.09 5.46 5.65
C SER A 258 14.25 4.71 6.31
N PRO A 259 14.35 3.36 6.26
CA PRO A 259 15.52 2.67 6.77
C PRO A 259 16.79 2.97 5.96
N GLN A 260 16.71 3.23 4.65
CA GLN A 260 17.86 3.67 3.84
C GLN A 260 18.46 4.95 4.41
N LEU A 261 17.64 5.96 4.68
CA LEU A 261 18.11 7.25 5.21
C LEU A 261 18.68 7.11 6.63
N LEU A 262 18.08 6.28 7.49
CA LEU A 262 18.65 5.95 8.80
C LEU A 262 20.07 5.36 8.65
N MET A 263 20.23 4.35 7.80
CA MET A 263 21.52 3.71 7.55
C MET A 263 22.56 4.67 6.95
N LEU A 264 22.19 5.49 5.96
CA LEU A 264 23.07 6.52 5.39
C LEU A 264 23.52 7.56 6.44
N SER A 265 22.74 7.70 7.51
CA SER A 265 23.05 8.60 8.64
C SER A 265 23.82 7.91 9.78
N GLY A 266 24.26 6.68 9.57
CA GLY A 266 25.00 5.90 10.57
C GLY A 266 24.12 5.22 11.63
N ILE A 267 22.79 5.15 11.43
CA ILE A 267 21.85 4.51 12.36
C ILE A 267 21.40 3.18 11.74
N GLY A 268 21.81 2.06 12.32
CA GLY A 268 21.47 0.73 11.78
C GLY A 268 22.48 -0.34 12.22
N PRO A 269 22.44 -1.55 11.61
CA PRO A 269 23.36 -2.65 11.96
C PRO A 269 24.81 -2.24 11.73
N ALA A 270 25.57 -2.06 12.82
CA ALA A 270 26.91 -1.48 12.81
C ALA A 270 27.86 -2.17 11.82
N ASP A 271 27.86 -3.51 11.80
CA ASP A 271 28.74 -4.27 10.89
C ASP A 271 28.34 -4.11 9.41
N ALA A 272 27.04 -4.01 9.12
CA ALA A 272 26.57 -3.76 7.74
C ALA A 272 26.96 -2.35 7.26
N LEU A 273 26.89 -1.35 8.15
CA LEU A 273 27.29 0.02 7.85
C LEU A 273 28.80 0.12 7.57
N ARG A 274 29.64 -0.51 8.41
CA ARG A 274 31.11 -0.54 8.19
C ARG A 274 31.49 -1.16 6.84
N LYS A 275 30.78 -2.23 6.42
CA LYS A 275 31.03 -2.91 5.14
C LYS A 275 30.83 -2.01 3.93
N VAL A 276 29.97 -1.00 4.02
CA VAL A 276 29.74 -0.01 2.95
C VAL A 276 30.45 1.33 3.18
N GLY A 277 31.38 1.39 4.16
CA GLY A 277 32.19 2.58 4.44
C GLY A 277 31.49 3.66 5.26
N ILE A 278 30.39 3.36 5.94
CA ILE A 278 29.70 4.29 6.83
C ILE A 278 30.11 4.01 8.29
N ALA A 279 30.56 5.05 8.98
CA ALA A 279 30.84 4.98 10.40
C ALA A 279 29.53 4.87 11.20
N PRO A 280 29.33 3.80 12.00
CA PRO A 280 28.13 3.69 12.83
C PRO A 280 28.09 4.79 13.89
N LEU A 281 26.96 5.52 13.94
CA LEU A 281 26.63 6.47 15.00
C LEU A 281 25.86 5.74 16.13
N LEU A 282 24.91 4.90 15.75
CA LEU A 282 24.08 4.12 16.65
C LEU A 282 23.89 2.71 16.07
N ASP A 283 24.29 1.69 16.84
CA ASP A 283 23.99 0.31 16.49
C ASP A 283 22.51 0.01 16.81
N LEU A 284 21.69 -0.07 15.75
CA LEU A 284 20.26 -0.36 15.83
C LEU A 284 19.94 -1.51 14.85
N PRO A 285 20.15 -2.78 15.28
CA PRO A 285 20.19 -3.94 14.39
C PRO A 285 18.86 -4.21 13.65
N GLY A 286 17.74 -3.71 14.15
CA GLY A 286 16.43 -3.86 13.51
C GLY A 286 16.23 -3.05 12.25
N VAL A 287 17.03 -1.99 12.01
CA VAL A 287 16.89 -1.16 10.80
C VAL A 287 17.13 -1.99 9.54
N GLY A 288 16.14 -2.03 8.66
CA GLY A 288 16.14 -2.83 7.44
C GLY A 288 15.79 -4.30 7.61
N ARG A 289 15.56 -4.79 8.84
CA ARG A 289 15.10 -6.16 9.11
C ARG A 289 13.58 -6.28 9.03
N ASN A 290 13.07 -7.49 9.20
CA ASN A 290 11.64 -7.78 9.30
C ASN A 290 10.82 -7.36 8.06
N LEU A 291 11.42 -7.23 6.88
CA LEU A 291 10.69 -6.91 5.65
C LEU A 291 9.62 -7.96 5.36
N GLN A 292 8.40 -7.51 5.16
CA GLN A 292 7.24 -8.32 4.80
C GLN A 292 6.54 -7.70 3.59
N ASP A 293 5.96 -8.53 2.74
CA ASP A 293 5.04 -8.11 1.65
C ASP A 293 4.08 -9.27 1.33
N HIS A 294 2.93 -8.98 0.79
CA HIS A 294 1.96 -9.98 0.36
C HIS A 294 2.41 -10.66 -0.92
N ALA A 295 2.86 -11.90 -0.83
CA ALA A 295 3.11 -12.76 -1.99
C ALA A 295 1.79 -13.18 -2.63
N GLY A 296 1.73 -13.26 -3.96
CA GLY A 296 0.48 -13.63 -4.60
C GLY A 296 0.64 -14.21 -6.00
N VAL A 297 -0.43 -14.90 -6.43
CA VAL A 297 -0.55 -15.61 -7.71
C VAL A 297 -1.84 -15.23 -8.42
N SER A 298 -1.92 -15.56 -9.71
CA SER A 298 -3.09 -15.30 -10.54
C SER A 298 -3.63 -16.58 -11.16
N VAL A 299 -4.97 -16.66 -11.24
CA VAL A 299 -5.68 -17.60 -12.10
C VAL A 299 -6.37 -16.80 -13.19
N ILE A 300 -6.19 -17.18 -14.46
CA ILE A 300 -6.70 -16.45 -15.61
C ILE A 300 -7.45 -17.41 -16.54
N ASN A 301 -8.69 -17.08 -16.84
CA ASN A 301 -9.51 -17.78 -17.81
C ASN A 301 -9.86 -16.86 -19.00
N LEU A 302 -9.94 -17.43 -20.20
CA LEU A 302 -10.63 -16.76 -21.29
C LEU A 302 -12.09 -16.50 -20.91
N ALA A 303 -12.66 -15.40 -21.35
CA ALA A 303 -14.09 -15.19 -21.24
C ALA A 303 -14.77 -15.65 -22.54
N THR A 304 -15.94 -16.29 -22.42
CA THR A 304 -16.76 -16.72 -23.57
C THR A 304 -17.47 -15.57 -24.25
N GLN A 305 -17.57 -14.41 -23.56
CA GLN A 305 -18.27 -13.21 -24.03
C GLN A 305 -17.37 -11.99 -23.90
N PRO A 306 -17.60 -10.91 -24.65
CA PRO A 306 -16.80 -9.70 -24.63
C PRO A 306 -17.12 -8.80 -23.43
N VAL A 307 -17.06 -9.32 -22.22
CA VAL A 307 -17.38 -8.66 -20.94
C VAL A 307 -16.26 -7.77 -20.42
N SER A 308 -15.10 -7.77 -21.08
CA SER A 308 -13.91 -7.10 -20.59
C SER A 308 -13.85 -5.62 -20.98
N LEU A 309 -13.07 -4.85 -20.20
CA LEU A 309 -12.76 -3.44 -20.44
C LEU A 309 -12.16 -3.17 -21.84
N GLN A 310 -11.64 -4.20 -22.53
CA GLN A 310 -10.93 -4.09 -23.81
C GLN A 310 -11.74 -3.34 -24.88
N GLN A 311 -13.09 -3.44 -24.87
CA GLN A 311 -13.93 -2.72 -25.82
C GLN A 311 -13.86 -1.20 -25.64
N ASN A 312 -13.68 -0.72 -24.42
CA ASN A 312 -13.55 0.70 -24.11
C ASN A 312 -12.16 1.27 -24.49
N LEU A 313 -11.21 0.38 -24.83
CA LEU A 313 -9.84 0.73 -25.25
C LEU A 313 -9.70 0.82 -26.77
N ARG A 314 -10.78 0.65 -27.57
CA ARG A 314 -10.76 0.99 -28.99
C ARG A 314 -10.56 2.49 -29.14
N TRP A 315 -9.62 2.92 -30.00
CA TRP A 315 -9.15 4.32 -30.06
C TRP A 315 -10.27 5.36 -30.14
N ASP A 316 -11.26 5.13 -31.00
CA ASP A 316 -12.43 6.05 -31.17
C ASP A 316 -13.24 6.14 -29.86
N ARG A 317 -13.52 5.00 -29.23
CA ARG A 317 -14.24 4.94 -27.94
C ARG A 317 -13.39 5.51 -26.81
N LEU A 318 -12.10 5.22 -26.79
CA LEU A 318 -11.19 5.72 -25.76
C LEU A 318 -11.13 7.25 -25.76
N ILE A 319 -11.03 7.86 -26.96
CA ILE A 319 -11.05 9.32 -27.10
C ILE A 319 -12.35 9.89 -26.56
N LEU A 320 -13.50 9.34 -26.97
CA LEU A 320 -14.82 9.79 -26.47
C LEU A 320 -14.94 9.60 -24.95
N ASN A 321 -14.49 8.47 -24.41
CA ASN A 321 -14.52 8.20 -22.97
C ASN A 321 -13.63 9.18 -22.19
N VAL A 322 -12.46 9.55 -22.73
CA VAL A 322 -11.58 10.55 -22.13
C VAL A 322 -12.19 11.95 -22.20
N MET A 323 -12.82 12.31 -23.33
CA MET A 323 -13.54 13.58 -23.48
C MET A 323 -14.73 13.66 -22.50
N GLN A 324 -15.52 12.59 -22.41
CA GLN A 324 -16.62 12.50 -21.44
C GLN A 324 -16.10 12.71 -20.01
N TRP A 325 -15.03 12.01 -19.64
CA TRP A 325 -14.43 12.21 -18.33
C TRP A 325 -13.90 13.63 -18.16
N GLY A 326 -13.31 14.22 -19.20
CA GLY A 326 -12.83 15.59 -19.18
C GLY A 326 -13.91 16.61 -18.81
N VAL A 327 -15.14 16.37 -19.26
CA VAL A 327 -16.30 17.28 -19.05
C VAL A 327 -17.07 16.91 -17.78
N THR A 328 -17.41 15.62 -17.60
CA THR A 328 -18.38 15.18 -16.59
C THR A 328 -17.78 14.35 -15.44
N ARG A 329 -16.50 14.02 -15.51
CA ARG A 329 -15.83 13.09 -14.57
C ARG A 329 -16.52 11.73 -14.43
N SER A 330 -17.18 11.28 -15.49
CA SER A 330 -17.96 10.04 -15.54
C SER A 330 -17.51 9.13 -16.69
N GLY A 331 -18.18 7.99 -16.84
CA GLY A 331 -17.93 7.04 -17.92
C GLY A 331 -16.89 5.96 -17.57
N PRO A 332 -16.47 5.14 -18.55
CA PRO A 332 -15.62 3.97 -18.28
C PRO A 332 -14.25 4.29 -17.66
N VAL A 333 -13.64 5.43 -18.01
CA VAL A 333 -12.31 5.80 -17.49
C VAL A 333 -12.32 6.27 -16.03
N SER A 334 -13.51 6.59 -15.49
CA SER A 334 -13.70 6.94 -14.08
C SER A 334 -13.76 5.72 -13.14
N ARG A 335 -13.58 4.51 -13.65
CA ARG A 335 -13.79 3.27 -12.91
C ARG A 335 -12.56 2.38 -12.94
N MET A 336 -12.41 1.55 -11.89
CA MET A 336 -11.47 0.43 -11.88
C MET A 336 -12.13 -0.82 -12.48
N PRO A 337 -11.39 -1.65 -13.24
CA PRO A 337 -11.92 -2.88 -13.84
C PRO A 337 -12.00 -4.04 -12.86
N VAL A 338 -12.36 -3.77 -11.61
CA VAL A 338 -12.56 -4.75 -10.55
C VAL A 338 -14.00 -5.21 -10.57
N VAL A 339 -14.21 -6.53 -10.51
CA VAL A 339 -15.55 -7.14 -10.42
C VAL A 339 -15.91 -7.38 -8.96
N THR A 340 -15.01 -8.00 -8.20
CA THR A 340 -15.22 -8.30 -6.79
C THR A 340 -13.88 -8.41 -6.07
N ASN A 341 -13.91 -8.21 -4.78
CA ASN A 341 -12.79 -8.40 -3.87
C ASN A 341 -13.27 -9.11 -2.61
N GLY A 342 -12.42 -9.89 -1.97
CA GLY A 342 -12.80 -10.56 -0.74
C GLY A 342 -11.64 -11.16 0.01
N TRP A 343 -11.91 -11.41 1.29
CA TRP A 343 -11.01 -12.09 2.22
C TRP A 343 -11.67 -13.38 2.72
N TYR A 344 -10.87 -14.42 2.85
CA TYR A 344 -11.34 -15.70 3.38
C TYR A 344 -10.18 -16.49 3.99
N ARG A 345 -10.55 -17.46 4.82
CA ARG A 345 -9.60 -18.34 5.52
C ARG A 345 -9.23 -19.54 4.66
N SER A 346 -7.95 -19.88 4.63
CA SER A 346 -7.47 -21.13 4.02
C SER A 346 -7.84 -22.36 4.86
N ARG A 347 -8.03 -22.16 6.16
CA ARG A 347 -8.37 -23.20 7.14
C ARG A 347 -9.39 -22.63 8.14
N PRO A 348 -10.38 -23.42 8.56
CA PRO A 348 -11.47 -22.94 9.42
C PRO A 348 -11.03 -22.50 10.82
N GLU A 349 -9.92 -23.07 11.35
CA GLU A 349 -9.40 -22.77 12.67
C GLU A 349 -8.67 -21.42 12.77
N LEU A 350 -8.41 -20.74 11.63
CA LEU A 350 -7.78 -19.43 11.65
C LEU A 350 -8.73 -18.38 12.24
N GLU A 351 -8.19 -17.53 13.09
CA GLU A 351 -8.97 -16.46 13.74
C GLU A 351 -9.26 -15.27 12.81
N ARG A 352 -8.56 -15.18 11.68
CA ARG A 352 -8.72 -14.12 10.68
C ARG A 352 -8.43 -14.64 9.28
N PRO A 353 -9.00 -14.01 8.23
CA PRO A 353 -8.69 -14.35 6.85
C PRO A 353 -7.20 -14.20 6.54
N ASP A 354 -6.64 -15.19 5.86
CA ASP A 354 -5.23 -15.22 5.43
C ASP A 354 -5.05 -15.12 3.92
N ILE A 355 -6.16 -15.02 3.16
CA ILE A 355 -6.17 -14.84 1.71
C ILE A 355 -7.03 -13.63 1.35
N GLN A 356 -6.51 -12.74 0.49
CA GLN A 356 -7.30 -11.77 -0.26
C GLN A 356 -7.36 -12.20 -1.72
N THR A 357 -8.54 -12.20 -2.33
CA THR A 357 -8.71 -12.45 -3.77
C THR A 357 -9.46 -11.30 -4.43
N LEU A 358 -8.81 -10.71 -5.43
CA LEU A 358 -9.39 -9.73 -6.32
C LEU A 358 -9.72 -10.39 -7.66
N ILE A 359 -10.92 -10.20 -8.19
CA ILE A 359 -11.31 -10.68 -9.52
C ILE A 359 -11.64 -9.49 -10.40
N GLY A 360 -11.05 -9.45 -11.60
CA GLY A 360 -11.29 -8.43 -12.61
C GLY A 360 -11.71 -9.02 -13.96
N ALA A 361 -12.57 -8.31 -14.68
CA ALA A 361 -12.92 -8.61 -16.08
C ALA A 361 -11.96 -7.85 -17.02
N ASN A 362 -10.68 -8.20 -16.97
CA ASN A 362 -9.63 -7.53 -17.75
C ASN A 362 -8.53 -8.49 -18.16
N SER A 363 -8.09 -8.36 -19.41
CA SER A 363 -6.91 -9.06 -19.89
C SER A 363 -5.63 -8.39 -19.36
N PRO A 364 -4.63 -9.15 -18.87
CA PRO A 364 -3.30 -8.62 -18.60
C PRO A 364 -2.65 -7.99 -19.84
N LEU A 365 -3.10 -8.37 -21.05
CA LEU A 365 -2.63 -7.87 -22.34
C LEU A 365 -3.46 -6.68 -22.85
N ALA A 366 -4.46 -6.20 -22.09
CA ALA A 366 -5.34 -5.11 -22.50
C ALA A 366 -4.55 -3.84 -22.81
N GLY A 367 -4.89 -3.22 -23.93
CA GLY A 367 -4.29 -1.96 -24.37
C GLY A 367 -5.07 -1.35 -25.54
N PRO A 368 -4.76 -0.12 -25.92
CA PRO A 368 -5.42 0.53 -27.05
C PRO A 368 -5.32 -0.27 -28.34
N TRP A 369 -6.37 -0.32 -29.11
CA TRP A 369 -6.47 -1.06 -30.36
C TRP A 369 -7.40 -0.36 -31.37
N PHE A 370 -7.27 -0.73 -32.65
CA PHE A 370 -8.17 -0.24 -33.71
C PHE A 370 -8.25 -1.29 -34.83
N PRO A 371 -9.44 -1.53 -35.42
CA PRO A 371 -9.61 -2.45 -36.54
C PRO A 371 -8.66 -2.12 -37.70
N GLY A 372 -8.01 -3.15 -38.26
CA GLY A 372 -7.04 -2.99 -39.35
C GLY A 372 -5.61 -2.64 -38.92
N ILE A 373 -5.40 -2.11 -37.68
CA ILE A 373 -4.08 -1.72 -37.16
C ILE A 373 -3.60 -2.71 -36.09
N LYS A 374 -4.41 -2.92 -35.07
CA LYS A 374 -4.10 -3.81 -33.93
C LYS A 374 -5.34 -4.55 -33.49
N LYS A 375 -5.25 -5.85 -33.35
CA LYS A 375 -6.35 -6.66 -32.81
C LYS A 375 -6.55 -6.40 -31.32
N PRO A 376 -7.80 -6.50 -30.79
CA PRO A 376 -8.06 -6.44 -29.36
C PRO A 376 -7.40 -7.65 -28.66
N ALA A 377 -6.99 -7.45 -27.41
CA ALA A 377 -6.64 -8.58 -26.57
C ALA A 377 -7.87 -9.46 -26.31
N PRO A 378 -7.73 -10.79 -26.21
CA PRO A 378 -8.86 -11.67 -25.92
C PRO A 378 -9.51 -11.27 -24.58
N PRO A 379 -10.85 -11.40 -24.48
CA PRO A 379 -11.55 -11.14 -23.24
C PRO A 379 -11.16 -12.20 -22.19
N MET A 380 -10.91 -11.76 -20.97
CA MET A 380 -10.43 -12.61 -19.88
C MET A 380 -11.03 -12.19 -18.54
N PHE A 381 -11.16 -13.17 -17.66
CA PHE A 381 -11.26 -12.97 -16.22
C PHE A 381 -9.91 -13.29 -15.59
N ALA A 382 -9.39 -12.36 -14.81
CA ALA A 382 -8.15 -12.53 -14.08
C ALA A 382 -8.40 -12.36 -12.59
N SER A 383 -7.98 -13.35 -11.80
CA SER A 383 -7.89 -13.21 -10.36
C SER A 383 -6.47 -12.86 -9.92
N ARG A 384 -6.36 -12.18 -8.79
CA ARG A 384 -5.14 -12.03 -8.04
C ARG A 384 -5.42 -12.45 -6.60
N SER A 385 -4.79 -13.53 -6.15
CA SER A 385 -4.87 -13.99 -4.76
C SER A 385 -3.55 -13.74 -4.06
N GLY A 386 -3.61 -13.13 -2.88
CA GLY A 386 -2.45 -12.79 -2.07
C GLY A 386 -2.51 -13.40 -0.67
N LEU A 387 -1.39 -13.96 -0.21
CA LEU A 387 -1.16 -14.34 1.18
C LEU A 387 -1.13 -13.10 2.06
N GLN A 388 -1.97 -13.03 3.10
CA GLN A 388 -2.13 -11.80 3.89
C GLN A 388 -1.23 -11.75 5.12
N HIS A 389 -0.85 -12.87 5.69
CA HIS A 389 -0.04 -12.95 6.90
C HIS A 389 1.16 -13.87 6.67
N PRO A 390 2.17 -13.44 5.85
CA PRO A 390 3.34 -14.25 5.60
C PRO A 390 4.14 -14.47 6.89
N GLU A 391 4.62 -15.71 7.10
CA GLU A 391 5.57 -16.02 8.16
C GLU A 391 7.03 -15.77 7.73
N SER A 392 7.28 -15.78 6.41
CA SER A 392 8.59 -15.46 5.84
C SER A 392 9.00 -14.01 6.16
N ARG A 393 10.28 -13.80 6.48
CA ARG A 393 10.85 -12.49 6.78
C ARG A 393 12.08 -12.22 5.92
N GLY A 394 12.08 -11.04 5.35
CA GLY A 394 13.17 -10.53 4.53
C GLY A 394 13.93 -9.38 5.18
N TRP A 395 14.71 -8.69 4.38
CA TRP A 395 15.51 -7.55 4.79
C TRP A 395 15.75 -6.57 3.64
N MET A 396 16.16 -5.35 3.98
CA MET A 396 16.78 -4.41 3.07
C MET A 396 18.10 -3.89 3.66
N GLN A 397 19.07 -3.58 2.82
CA GLN A 397 20.40 -3.08 3.20
C GLN A 397 20.89 -2.06 2.19
N LEU A 398 21.86 -1.24 2.59
CA LEU A 398 22.57 -0.37 1.65
C LEU A 398 23.41 -1.20 0.68
N ALA A 399 23.43 -0.78 -0.58
CA ALA A 399 24.37 -1.30 -1.58
C ALA A 399 25.75 -0.61 -1.50
N SER A 400 25.77 0.67 -1.10
CA SER A 400 26.96 1.50 -0.92
C SER A 400 26.63 2.71 -0.04
N ALA A 401 27.61 3.57 0.22
CA ALA A 401 27.42 4.85 0.92
C ALA A 401 26.83 5.96 0.00
N ASP A 402 26.66 5.70 -1.30
CA ASP A 402 26.03 6.65 -2.22
C ASP A 402 24.51 6.72 -1.95
N PRO A 403 23.96 7.87 -1.56
CA PRO A 403 22.54 8.04 -1.29
C PRO A 403 21.64 7.83 -2.51
N LEU A 404 22.18 7.90 -3.72
CA LEU A 404 21.43 7.67 -4.95
C LEU A 404 21.42 6.20 -5.39
N ALA A 405 22.25 5.36 -4.78
CA ALA A 405 22.27 3.92 -5.07
C ALA A 405 20.98 3.24 -4.58
N HIS A 406 20.43 2.34 -5.39
CA HIS A 406 19.28 1.55 -5.00
C HIS A 406 19.66 0.62 -3.84
N PRO A 407 18.80 0.47 -2.82
CA PRO A 407 19.04 -0.48 -1.74
C PRO A 407 18.95 -1.92 -2.25
N ARG A 408 19.62 -2.83 -1.58
CA ARG A 408 19.47 -4.26 -1.73
C ARG A 408 18.23 -4.72 -0.98
N ILE A 409 17.31 -5.42 -1.66
CA ILE A 409 16.02 -5.84 -1.11
C ILE A 409 15.89 -7.35 -1.26
N PHE A 410 15.60 -8.05 -0.18
CA PHE A 410 15.43 -9.49 -0.19
C PHE A 410 14.19 -9.86 0.62
N PHE A 411 13.19 -10.43 -0.04
CA PHE A 411 11.92 -10.80 0.62
C PHE A 411 12.00 -12.11 1.37
N ASN A 412 12.93 -13.00 0.96
CA ASN A 412 13.04 -14.35 1.50
C ASN A 412 11.72 -15.14 1.37
N LEU A 413 11.04 -14.99 0.22
CA LEU A 413 9.72 -15.57 -0.05
C LEU A 413 9.73 -17.08 0.19
N PHE A 414 8.66 -17.58 0.81
CA PHE A 414 8.45 -19.01 1.07
C PHE A 414 9.58 -19.70 1.87
N SER A 415 10.34 -18.93 2.67
CA SER A 415 11.26 -19.51 3.66
C SER A 415 10.50 -20.24 4.78
N ALA A 416 9.27 -19.80 5.07
CA ALA A 416 8.31 -20.52 5.89
C ALA A 416 7.45 -21.44 4.99
N PRO A 417 7.46 -22.76 5.21
CA PRO A 417 6.75 -23.72 4.32
C PRO A 417 5.23 -23.53 4.28
N GLY A 418 4.64 -22.94 5.33
CA GLY A 418 3.20 -22.63 5.41
C GLY A 418 2.73 -21.65 4.34
N ASP A 419 3.57 -20.70 3.97
CA ASP A 419 3.21 -19.60 3.06
C ASP A 419 2.78 -20.07 1.66
N ILE A 420 3.47 -21.07 1.10
CA ILE A 420 3.15 -21.58 -0.24
C ILE A 420 1.86 -22.41 -0.24
N ALA A 421 1.55 -23.11 0.87
CA ALA A 421 0.36 -23.91 1.01
C ALA A 421 -0.92 -23.06 0.94
N VAL A 422 -0.90 -21.86 1.50
CA VAL A 422 -2.00 -20.89 1.42
C VAL A 422 -2.28 -20.49 -0.04
N LEU A 423 -1.24 -20.25 -0.83
CA LEU A 423 -1.40 -19.90 -2.25
C LEU A 423 -1.89 -21.06 -3.10
N ARG A 424 -1.51 -22.32 -2.79
CA ARG A 424 -2.10 -23.51 -3.42
C ARG A 424 -3.60 -23.60 -3.17
N TYR A 425 -4.00 -23.38 -1.92
CA TYR A 425 -5.42 -23.36 -1.55
C TYR A 425 -6.15 -22.23 -2.30
N ALA A 426 -5.58 -21.05 -2.40
CA ALA A 426 -6.15 -19.91 -3.10
C ALA A 426 -6.39 -20.22 -4.60
N ILE A 427 -5.44 -20.87 -5.29
CA ILE A 427 -5.62 -21.30 -6.69
C ILE A 427 -6.83 -22.25 -6.81
N ARG A 428 -6.92 -23.26 -5.95
CA ARG A 428 -8.04 -24.22 -5.96
C ARG A 428 -9.37 -23.55 -5.66
N LYS A 429 -9.39 -22.61 -4.72
CA LYS A 429 -10.58 -21.86 -4.35
C LYS A 429 -11.07 -20.98 -5.52
N VAL A 430 -10.18 -20.30 -6.23
CA VAL A 430 -10.54 -19.51 -7.42
C VAL A 430 -11.06 -20.40 -8.54
N ARG A 431 -10.46 -21.57 -8.77
CA ARG A 431 -10.98 -22.55 -9.72
C ARG A 431 -12.41 -22.99 -9.37
N ALA A 432 -12.69 -23.22 -8.08
CA ALA A 432 -14.04 -23.56 -7.61
C ALA A 432 -15.03 -22.40 -7.88
N ILE A 433 -14.63 -21.14 -7.62
CA ILE A 433 -15.45 -19.97 -7.93
C ILE A 433 -15.75 -19.91 -9.44
N PHE A 434 -14.75 -20.10 -10.30
CA PHE A 434 -14.91 -20.01 -11.76
C PHE A 434 -15.72 -21.18 -12.34
N ALA A 435 -15.74 -22.33 -11.68
CA ALA A 435 -16.56 -23.50 -12.04
C ALA A 435 -18.00 -23.43 -11.53
N ALA A 436 -18.31 -22.53 -10.59
CA ALA A 436 -19.62 -22.41 -9.95
C ALA A 436 -20.72 -22.03 -10.94
N ALA A 437 -21.93 -22.52 -10.72
CA ALA A 437 -23.07 -22.39 -11.64
C ALA A 437 -23.35 -20.94 -12.08
N PRO A 438 -23.31 -19.92 -11.20
CA PRO A 438 -23.62 -18.54 -11.59
C PRO A 438 -22.70 -17.97 -12.67
N VAL A 439 -21.43 -18.39 -12.75
CA VAL A 439 -20.43 -17.77 -13.64
C VAL A 439 -19.84 -18.72 -14.68
N ARG A 440 -20.01 -20.05 -14.55
CA ARG A 440 -19.37 -21.04 -15.44
C ARG A 440 -19.65 -20.80 -16.93
N HIS A 441 -20.82 -20.27 -17.28
CA HIS A 441 -21.18 -19.96 -18.66
C HIS A 441 -20.38 -18.80 -19.26
N LEU A 442 -19.74 -17.97 -18.41
CA LEU A 442 -18.85 -16.88 -18.79
C LEU A 442 -17.38 -17.34 -18.91
N MET A 443 -17.05 -18.50 -18.35
CA MET A 443 -15.68 -19.03 -18.27
C MET A 443 -15.35 -19.88 -19.48
N GLY A 444 -14.30 -19.50 -20.19
CA GLY A 444 -13.64 -20.32 -21.18
C GLY A 444 -12.46 -21.09 -20.58
N ARG A 445 -11.52 -21.52 -21.44
CA ARG A 445 -10.34 -22.29 -21.02
C ARG A 445 -9.48 -21.50 -20.02
N GLU A 446 -9.03 -22.16 -18.97
CA GLU A 446 -7.99 -21.63 -18.08
C GLU A 446 -6.66 -21.49 -18.83
N ILE A 447 -6.05 -20.31 -18.75
CA ILE A 447 -4.78 -19.99 -19.38
C ILE A 447 -3.64 -20.05 -18.36
N THR A 448 -3.92 -19.65 -17.13
CA THR A 448 -2.96 -19.58 -16.03
C THR A 448 -3.63 -20.07 -14.75
N PRO A 449 -3.04 -21.03 -14.04
CA PRO A 449 -1.82 -21.80 -14.34
C PRO A 449 -1.94 -22.77 -15.53
N GLY A 450 -3.13 -23.09 -15.96
CA GLY A 450 -3.47 -24.10 -16.96
C GLY A 450 -4.10 -25.35 -16.33
N PRO A 451 -5.06 -26.00 -17.04
CA PRO A 451 -5.88 -27.06 -16.49
C PRO A 451 -5.10 -28.33 -16.10
N ASP A 452 -3.89 -28.52 -16.63
CA ASP A 452 -3.08 -29.71 -16.41
C ASP A 452 -2.31 -29.68 -15.09
N LEU A 453 -2.19 -28.49 -14.44
CA LEU A 453 -1.50 -28.35 -13.16
C LEU A 453 -2.48 -28.60 -12.00
N GLN A 454 -2.49 -29.84 -11.47
CA GLN A 454 -3.45 -30.27 -10.44
C GLN A 454 -2.81 -30.66 -9.12
N THR A 455 -1.63 -31.29 -9.15
CA THR A 455 -0.97 -31.78 -7.93
C THR A 455 -0.29 -30.64 -7.16
N ASP A 456 -0.09 -30.83 -5.86
CA ASP A 456 0.63 -29.86 -5.01
C ASP A 456 1.99 -29.50 -5.58
N ALA A 457 2.77 -30.51 -6.00
CA ALA A 457 4.09 -30.30 -6.56
C ALA A 457 4.07 -29.49 -7.88
N GLN A 458 3.04 -29.69 -8.72
CA GLN A 458 2.87 -28.90 -9.94
C GLN A 458 2.50 -27.45 -9.62
N LEU A 459 1.57 -27.23 -8.68
CA LEU A 459 1.16 -25.91 -8.24
C LEU A 459 2.31 -25.17 -7.55
N ASP A 460 3.11 -25.85 -6.72
CA ASP A 460 4.27 -25.23 -6.08
C ASP A 460 5.30 -24.74 -7.09
N ARG A 461 5.61 -25.54 -8.13
CA ARG A 461 6.50 -25.11 -9.22
C ARG A 461 5.91 -23.88 -9.92
N PHE A 462 4.62 -23.89 -10.23
CA PHE A 462 3.96 -22.74 -10.84
C PHE A 462 4.01 -21.49 -9.94
N ILE A 463 3.70 -21.63 -8.64
CA ILE A 463 3.75 -20.56 -7.66
C ILE A 463 5.15 -19.96 -7.61
N ARG A 464 6.20 -20.78 -7.49
CA ARG A 464 7.59 -20.32 -7.45
C ARG A 464 7.96 -19.58 -8.75
N ALA A 465 7.58 -20.09 -9.89
CA ALA A 465 7.88 -19.51 -11.19
C ALA A 465 7.14 -18.18 -11.45
N THR A 466 5.98 -17.93 -10.84
CA THR A 466 5.09 -16.82 -11.23
C THR A 466 4.76 -15.83 -10.10
N THR A 467 5.03 -16.17 -8.85
CA THR A 467 4.76 -15.27 -7.71
C THR A 467 5.41 -13.91 -7.90
N THR A 468 4.63 -12.88 -7.54
CA THR A 468 5.11 -11.52 -7.36
C THR A 468 4.55 -10.98 -6.05
N THR A 469 5.07 -9.85 -5.55
CA THR A 469 4.47 -9.18 -4.40
C THR A 469 3.26 -8.34 -4.80
N ALA A 470 2.47 -7.94 -3.80
CA ALA A 470 1.36 -7.01 -3.99
C ALA A 470 1.79 -5.54 -3.86
N TYR A 471 3.09 -5.29 -3.71
CA TYR A 471 3.67 -3.95 -3.52
C TYR A 471 3.25 -3.29 -2.20
N HIS A 472 3.12 -4.08 -1.14
CA HIS A 472 2.75 -3.69 0.21
C HIS A 472 3.91 -3.87 1.22
N PRO A 473 5.16 -3.42 0.93
CA PRO A 473 6.28 -3.65 1.83
C PRO A 473 6.10 -2.91 3.14
N VAL A 474 6.41 -3.61 4.25
CA VAL A 474 6.33 -3.09 5.62
C VAL A 474 7.46 -3.63 6.50
N GLY A 475 7.60 -3.12 7.72
CA GLY A 475 8.29 -3.79 8.81
C GLY A 475 9.75 -3.41 9.00
N THR A 476 10.36 -2.66 8.10
CA THR A 476 11.81 -2.38 8.07
C THR A 476 12.31 -1.33 9.06
N CYS A 477 11.41 -0.66 9.78
CA CYS A 477 11.66 0.17 10.97
C CYS A 477 10.64 -0.20 12.06
N ALA A 478 10.47 -1.49 12.33
CA ALA A 478 9.38 -2.02 13.16
C ALA A 478 9.28 -1.35 14.52
N MET A 479 8.02 -1.08 14.93
CA MET A 479 7.71 -0.76 16.33
C MET A 479 7.93 -2.00 17.19
N GLY A 480 8.39 -1.80 18.43
CA GLY A 480 8.54 -2.88 19.37
C GLY A 480 9.05 -2.43 20.72
N ILE A 481 9.12 -3.38 21.65
CA ILE A 481 9.69 -3.20 22.99
C ILE A 481 11.01 -3.95 23.16
N ASP A 482 11.32 -4.87 22.24
CA ASP A 482 12.54 -5.67 22.24
C ASP A 482 13.77 -4.94 21.68
N GLU A 483 14.91 -5.60 21.67
CA GLU A 483 16.19 -5.05 21.18
C GLU A 483 16.22 -4.77 19.68
N ASN A 484 15.38 -5.45 18.88
CA ASN A 484 15.29 -5.27 17.45
C ASN A 484 14.31 -4.14 17.05
N ALA A 485 13.59 -3.56 18.01
CA ALA A 485 12.69 -2.46 17.74
C ALA A 485 13.45 -1.22 17.27
N VAL A 486 13.04 -0.66 16.14
CA VAL A 486 13.61 0.59 15.60
C VAL A 486 12.92 1.80 16.21
N VAL A 487 11.61 1.74 16.37
CA VAL A 487 10.83 2.81 17.01
C VAL A 487 10.00 2.28 18.18
N ASP A 488 9.70 3.16 19.11
CA ASP A 488 8.79 2.87 20.22
C ASP A 488 7.31 2.99 19.80
N ALA A 489 6.37 2.72 20.71
CA ALA A 489 4.93 2.86 20.46
C ALA A 489 4.49 4.31 20.12
N ARG A 490 5.33 5.30 20.39
CA ARG A 490 5.12 6.70 19.99
C ARG A 490 5.86 7.07 18.70
N LEU A 491 6.36 6.08 17.97
CA LEU A 491 7.07 6.20 16.69
C LEU A 491 8.43 6.92 16.78
N ARG A 492 8.98 7.14 17.96
CA ARG A 492 10.28 7.78 18.16
C ARG A 492 11.39 6.76 17.85
N VAL A 493 12.39 7.17 17.09
CA VAL A 493 13.58 6.33 16.83
C VAL A 493 14.35 6.13 18.15
N ARG A 494 14.58 4.90 18.51
CA ARG A 494 15.25 4.57 19.77
C ARG A 494 16.69 5.11 19.78
N GLY A 495 17.04 5.80 20.85
CA GLY A 495 18.39 6.37 21.05
C GLY A 495 18.66 7.69 20.30
N ILE A 496 17.69 8.25 19.58
CA ILE A 496 17.82 9.54 18.90
C ILE A 496 16.63 10.45 19.24
N ASP A 497 16.88 11.57 19.85
CA ASP A 497 15.89 12.59 20.14
C ASP A 497 15.49 13.36 18.88
N GLY A 498 14.25 13.88 18.85
CA GLY A 498 13.75 14.70 17.75
C GLY A 498 13.59 13.97 16.41
N LEU A 499 13.56 12.62 16.40
CA LEU A 499 13.42 11.81 15.20
C LEU A 499 12.29 10.77 15.35
N ARG A 500 11.40 10.73 14.35
CA ARG A 500 10.35 9.70 14.25
C ARG A 500 10.35 9.04 12.88
N VAL A 501 9.77 7.84 12.82
CA VAL A 501 9.36 7.20 11.56
C VAL A 501 7.85 7.05 11.58
N ALA A 502 7.18 7.50 10.52
CA ALA A 502 5.72 7.43 10.40
C ALA A 502 5.30 7.04 8.98
N ASP A 503 5.46 5.77 8.64
CA ASP A 503 5.03 5.15 7.38
C ASP A 503 4.88 3.64 7.55
N ALA A 504 4.73 2.89 6.45
CA ALA A 504 4.55 1.44 6.47
C ALA A 504 5.71 0.67 7.14
N SER A 505 6.91 1.25 7.21
CA SER A 505 8.07 0.57 7.80
C SER A 505 7.92 0.28 9.28
N ILE A 506 7.03 1.01 9.99
CA ILE A 506 6.85 0.85 11.45
C ILE A 506 6.03 -0.39 11.83
N MET A 507 5.28 -0.98 10.91
CA MET A 507 4.40 -2.10 11.20
C MET A 507 5.21 -3.33 11.64
N PRO A 508 5.03 -3.86 12.86
CA PRO A 508 5.76 -5.05 13.31
C PRO A 508 5.32 -6.31 12.55
N THR A 509 4.03 -6.39 12.23
CA THR A 509 3.45 -7.38 11.34
C THR A 509 2.58 -6.69 10.29
N ILE A 510 2.56 -7.22 9.07
CA ILE A 510 1.77 -6.69 7.98
C ILE A 510 0.27 -6.86 8.26
N THR A 511 -0.53 -5.84 7.96
CA THR A 511 -1.99 -5.89 8.06
C THR A 511 -2.62 -6.66 6.90
N GLY A 512 -3.71 -7.38 7.12
CA GLY A 512 -4.44 -8.10 6.07
C GLY A 512 -5.16 -7.16 5.11
N GLY A 513 -4.61 -6.97 3.92
CA GLY A 513 -5.17 -6.10 2.88
C GLY A 513 -4.17 -5.06 2.36
N ASN A 514 -4.69 -4.13 1.57
CA ASN A 514 -3.87 -3.09 0.97
C ASN A 514 -3.38 -2.09 2.04
N THR A 515 -2.09 -1.82 2.09
CA THR A 515 -1.45 -1.04 3.17
C THR A 515 -1.62 0.48 3.07
N ASN A 516 -2.35 0.99 2.06
CA ASN A 516 -2.52 2.45 1.90
C ASN A 516 -3.36 3.07 3.04
N ALA A 517 -4.51 2.47 3.40
CA ALA A 517 -5.35 2.98 4.48
C ALA A 517 -4.64 2.94 5.85
N PRO A 518 -3.93 1.85 6.24
CA PRO A 518 -3.05 1.86 7.40
C PRO A 518 -2.02 2.99 7.39
N CYS A 519 -1.40 3.30 6.23
CA CYS A 519 -0.45 4.42 6.12
C CYS A 519 -1.11 5.80 6.32
N VAL A 520 -2.37 5.98 5.89
CA VAL A 520 -3.14 7.20 6.17
C VAL A 520 -3.37 7.33 7.67
N MET A 521 -3.82 6.26 8.31
CA MET A 521 -4.06 6.18 9.76
C MET A 521 -2.77 6.44 10.56
N ILE A 522 -1.64 5.81 10.16
CA ILE A 522 -0.34 6.03 10.80
C ILE A 522 0.07 7.51 10.73
N GLY A 523 -0.08 8.15 9.56
CA GLY A 523 0.23 9.56 9.39
C GLY A 523 -0.62 10.47 10.27
N ASP A 524 -1.92 10.19 10.36
CA ASP A 524 -2.87 10.96 11.16
C ASP A 524 -2.63 10.77 12.68
N LYS A 525 -2.39 9.53 13.11
CA LYS A 525 -2.06 9.20 14.50
C LYS A 525 -0.70 9.77 14.92
N ALA A 526 0.31 9.70 14.04
CA ALA A 526 1.63 10.29 14.30
C ALA A 526 1.53 11.81 14.51
N ALA A 527 0.76 12.51 13.67
CA ALA A 527 0.52 13.94 13.86
C ALA A 527 -0.16 14.24 15.21
N ALA A 528 -1.16 13.43 15.59
CA ALA A 528 -1.83 13.56 16.89
C ALA A 528 -0.86 13.36 18.06
N MET A 529 0.02 12.35 17.99
CA MET A 529 1.07 12.10 18.99
C MET A 529 2.07 13.27 19.11
N ILE A 530 2.48 13.85 17.96
CA ILE A 530 3.42 15.00 17.91
C ILE A 530 2.79 16.23 18.54
N LEU A 531 1.50 16.46 18.29
CA LEU A 531 0.77 17.62 18.79
C LEU A 531 0.18 17.43 20.19
N GLY A 532 0.27 16.24 20.80
CA GLY A 532 -0.38 15.91 22.07
C GLY A 532 -1.92 15.97 22.00
N ARG A 533 -2.49 15.58 20.85
CA ARG A 533 -3.93 15.64 20.55
C ARG A 533 -4.46 14.27 20.12
N GLU A 534 -4.06 13.21 20.85
CA GLU A 534 -4.50 11.86 20.58
C GLU A 534 -6.02 11.71 20.76
N LEU A 535 -6.62 10.89 19.90
CA LEU A 535 -8.06 10.59 19.96
C LEU A 535 -8.36 9.55 21.04
N PRO A 536 -9.51 9.65 21.71
CA PRO A 536 -9.97 8.61 22.65
C PRO A 536 -10.23 7.30 21.88
N ARG A 537 -10.18 6.18 22.60
CA ARG A 537 -10.53 4.86 22.08
C ARG A 537 -11.96 4.83 21.56
N ALA A 538 -12.20 4.03 20.53
CA ALA A 538 -13.55 3.74 20.10
C ALA A 538 -14.23 2.80 21.10
N GLU A 539 -15.48 3.11 21.47
CA GLU A 539 -16.31 2.19 22.22
C GLU A 539 -16.95 1.18 21.25
N LEU A 540 -16.33 0.01 21.15
CA LEU A 540 -16.87 -1.12 20.39
C LEU A 540 -17.65 -1.98 21.38
N GLY A 541 -19.00 -1.90 21.38
CA GLY A 541 -19.85 -2.73 22.23
C GLY A 541 -19.62 -4.23 22.05
N THR A 542 -20.19 -5.06 22.93
CA THR A 542 -20.08 -6.53 22.96
C THR A 542 -20.45 -7.25 21.66
N ALA A 543 -21.04 -6.57 20.68
CA ALA A 543 -21.32 -7.08 19.34
C ALA A 543 -20.07 -7.55 18.57
N ARG A 544 -18.86 -7.09 18.94
CA ARG A 544 -17.60 -7.55 18.33
C ARG A 544 -17.28 -9.01 18.67
N LEU A 545 -17.62 -9.45 19.90
CA LEU A 545 -17.36 -10.83 20.35
C LEU A 545 -18.30 -11.87 19.73
N ALA A 546 -19.41 -11.44 19.13
CA ALA A 546 -20.38 -12.33 18.49
C ALA A 546 -20.16 -12.46 16.97
N ALA A 547 -19.38 -11.58 16.35
CA ALA A 547 -19.04 -11.61 14.91
C ALA A 547 -17.67 -12.29 14.63
N GLU A 548 -16.92 -12.62 15.65
CA GLU A 548 -15.67 -13.40 15.65
C GLU A 548 -15.94 -14.88 15.94
#